data_4cf4f752942131cd13e32c41a1b4a1da
#
_entry.id   4cf4f752942131cd13e32c41a1b4a1da
#
_cell.length_a   1.000
_cell.length_b   1.000
_cell.length_c   1.000
_cell.angle_alpha   90.00
_cell.angle_beta   90.00
_cell.angle_gamma   90.00
#
_symmetry.space_group_name_H-M   'P 1'
#
loop_
_entity.id
_entity.type
_entity.pdbx_description
1 polymer ?
#
loop_
_entity_poly.entity_id
_entity_poly.type
_entity_poly.pdbx_seq_one_letter_code
_entity_poly.pdbx_strand_id
1 'polypeptide(L)'
;MRFIPTRVHGVLDYLTAGVLIAGPSMLRLRQHGMQRWLPVALGIGTISYSLLTDYELGLFKFIPMPMHLALDAANGALLAASPWLFGFAEETSAPHLGLGLFEILVTASSKSTSSRGADPGTPSSA
;
A
#
# COMPACT_ATOMS: atom_id res chain seq x y z
N MET A 1 15.40 0.98 9.58
CA MET A 1 14.94 1.88 10.66
C MET A 1 13.55 2.41 10.33
N ARG A 2 12.62 2.28 11.27
CA ARG A 2 11.23 2.68 11.06
C ARG A 2 11.01 4.09 11.57
N PHE A 3 10.88 5.05 10.68
CA PHE A 3 10.74 6.47 11.01
C PHE A 3 9.44 7.11 10.52
N ILE A 4 8.72 6.48 9.59
CA ILE A 4 7.47 7.04 9.08
C ILE A 4 6.34 6.78 10.08
N PRO A 5 5.70 7.83 10.65
CA PRO A 5 4.56 7.65 11.55
C PRO A 5 3.39 6.98 10.83
N THR A 6 2.56 6.25 11.57
CA THR A 6 1.41 5.56 10.99
C THR A 6 0.42 6.50 10.31
N ARG A 7 0.28 7.73 10.81
CA ARG A 7 -0.57 8.74 10.18
C ARG A 7 -0.07 9.13 8.78
N VAL A 8 1.25 9.34 8.65
CA VAL A 8 1.87 9.66 7.35
C VAL A 8 1.77 8.45 6.42
N HIS A 9 2.02 7.25 6.94
CA HIS A 9 1.86 6.01 6.18
C HIS A 9 0.45 5.90 5.61
N GLY A 10 -0.57 6.16 6.43
CA GLY A 10 -1.96 6.11 5.98
C GLY A 10 -2.27 7.10 4.85
N VAL A 11 -1.76 8.32 4.93
CA VAL A 11 -1.90 9.30 3.84
C VAL A 11 -1.24 8.75 2.56
N LEU A 12 -0.05 8.18 2.67
CA LEU A 12 0.64 7.57 1.53
C LEU A 12 -0.16 6.41 0.94
N ASP A 13 -0.79 5.58 1.77
CA ASP A 13 -1.62 4.46 1.31
C ASP A 13 -2.81 4.94 0.47
N TYR A 14 -3.55 5.93 0.95
CA TYR A 14 -4.70 6.45 0.21
C TYR A 14 -4.28 7.13 -1.08
N LEU A 15 -3.16 7.88 -1.07
CA LEU A 15 -2.61 8.49 -2.28
C LEU A 15 -2.14 7.44 -3.28
N THR A 16 -1.42 6.43 -2.81
CA THR A 16 -0.94 5.33 -3.67
C THR A 16 -2.11 4.55 -4.25
N ALA A 17 -3.13 4.26 -3.43
CA ALA A 17 -4.34 3.59 -3.92
C ALA A 17 -5.02 4.41 -5.02
N GLY A 18 -5.11 5.73 -4.87
CA GLY A 18 -5.65 6.62 -5.90
C GLY A 18 -4.86 6.54 -7.20
N VAL A 19 -3.52 6.52 -7.10
CA VAL A 19 -2.63 6.37 -8.27
C VAL A 19 -2.83 5.00 -8.93
N LEU A 20 -2.94 3.93 -8.14
CA LEU A 20 -3.16 2.57 -8.66
C LEU A 20 -4.49 2.45 -9.41
N ILE A 21 -5.53 3.12 -8.93
CA ILE A 21 -6.86 3.08 -9.54
C ILE A 21 -6.91 3.95 -10.81
N ALA A 22 -6.39 5.16 -10.75
CA ALA A 22 -6.47 6.13 -11.84
C ALA A 22 -5.31 6.03 -12.85
N GLY A 23 -4.13 5.61 -12.40
CA GLY A 23 -2.91 5.59 -13.20
C GLY A 23 -3.00 4.79 -14.49
N PRO A 24 -3.55 3.55 -14.48
CA PRO A 24 -3.66 2.78 -15.71
C PRO A 24 -4.46 3.47 -16.81
N SER A 25 -5.53 4.19 -16.45
CA SER A 25 -6.30 4.98 -17.42
C SER A 25 -5.51 6.19 -17.90
N MET A 26 -4.83 6.88 -17.01
CA MET A 26 -4.01 8.05 -17.35
C MET A 26 -2.83 7.69 -18.26
N LEU A 27 -2.25 6.51 -18.04
CA LEU A 27 -1.16 5.98 -18.88
C LEU A 27 -1.67 5.26 -20.13
N ARG A 28 -2.99 5.21 -20.33
CA ARG A 28 -3.64 4.55 -21.47
C ARG A 28 -3.23 3.09 -21.63
N LEU A 29 -3.14 2.36 -20.52
CA LEU A 29 -2.82 0.93 -20.55
C LEU A 29 -3.99 0.15 -21.14
N ARG A 30 -3.69 -1.06 -21.67
CA ARG A 30 -4.67 -1.92 -22.31
C ARG A 30 -5.91 -2.12 -21.45
N GLN A 31 -7.11 -1.97 -22.04
CA GLN A 31 -8.38 -2.01 -21.31
C GLN A 31 -8.70 -3.39 -20.70
N HIS A 32 -8.22 -4.46 -21.31
CA HIS A 32 -8.57 -5.83 -20.89
C HIS A 32 -7.39 -6.62 -20.34
N GLY A 33 -6.26 -5.95 -20.05
CA GLY A 33 -5.06 -6.64 -19.59
C GLY A 33 -4.85 -6.52 -18.08
N MET A 34 -4.08 -7.46 -17.52
CA MET A 34 -3.69 -7.44 -16.10
C MET A 34 -2.88 -6.19 -15.74
N GLN A 35 -2.17 -5.59 -16.71
CA GLN A 35 -1.43 -4.35 -16.48
C GLN A 35 -2.33 -3.20 -16.03
N ARG A 36 -3.61 -3.24 -16.37
CA ARG A 36 -4.61 -2.26 -15.91
C ARG A 36 -5.35 -2.74 -14.66
N TRP A 37 -5.88 -3.95 -14.71
CA TRP A 37 -6.84 -4.42 -13.69
C TRP A 37 -6.19 -4.85 -12.40
N LEU A 38 -4.95 -5.34 -12.42
CA LEU A 38 -4.26 -5.69 -11.19
C LEU A 38 -3.98 -4.45 -10.32
N PRO A 39 -3.39 -3.35 -10.84
CA PRO A 39 -3.25 -2.14 -10.04
C PRO A 39 -4.58 -1.61 -9.49
N VAL A 40 -5.64 -1.61 -10.30
CA VAL A 40 -6.97 -1.17 -9.85
C VAL A 40 -7.45 -2.02 -8.69
N ALA A 41 -7.36 -3.35 -8.82
CA ALA A 41 -7.78 -4.27 -7.76
C ALA A 41 -6.95 -4.08 -6.49
N LEU A 42 -5.63 -3.92 -6.61
CA LEU A 42 -4.74 -3.69 -5.48
C LEU A 42 -5.02 -2.34 -4.80
N GLY A 43 -5.34 -1.31 -5.58
CA GLY A 43 -5.71 0.00 -5.05
C GLY A 43 -7.03 -0.06 -4.27
N ILE A 44 -8.04 -0.71 -4.81
CA ILE A 44 -9.33 -0.93 -4.11
C ILE A 44 -9.10 -1.73 -2.83
N GLY A 45 -8.29 -2.79 -2.91
CA GLY A 45 -7.93 -3.61 -1.75
C GLY A 45 -7.23 -2.79 -0.67
N THR A 46 -6.29 -1.94 -1.06
CA THR A 46 -5.55 -1.07 -0.13
C THR A 46 -6.51 -0.12 0.60
N ILE A 47 -7.43 0.53 -0.11
CA ILE A 47 -8.43 1.38 0.53
C ILE A 47 -9.25 0.57 1.52
N SER A 48 -9.70 -0.62 1.11
CA SER A 48 -10.58 -1.47 1.92
C SER A 48 -9.91 -1.88 3.23
N TYR A 49 -8.70 -2.45 3.18
CA TYR A 49 -8.05 -2.88 4.43
C TYR A 49 -7.50 -1.70 5.24
N SER A 50 -7.19 -0.57 4.61
CA SER A 50 -6.80 0.65 5.34
C SER A 50 -7.95 1.20 6.17
N LEU A 51 -9.18 1.20 5.62
CA LEU A 51 -10.37 1.58 6.38
C LEU A 51 -10.62 0.66 7.57
N LEU A 52 -10.20 -0.61 7.48
CA LEU A 52 -10.38 -1.62 8.52
C LEU A 52 -9.19 -1.70 9.49
N THR A 53 -8.18 -0.89 9.33
CA THR A 53 -6.97 -0.93 10.15
C THR A 53 -7.10 -0.05 11.39
N ASP A 54 -6.56 -0.54 12.50
CA ASP A 54 -6.52 0.20 13.77
C ASP A 54 -5.36 1.20 13.76
N TYR A 55 -5.59 2.33 13.11
CA TYR A 55 -4.68 3.47 13.09
C TYR A 55 -5.49 4.75 12.85
N GLU A 56 -4.80 5.91 12.78
CA GLU A 56 -5.44 7.23 12.75
C GLU A 56 -6.42 7.43 11.59
N LEU A 57 -6.16 6.81 10.44
CA LEU A 57 -6.96 6.97 9.21
C LEU A 57 -7.92 5.81 8.96
N GLY A 58 -7.99 4.82 9.86
CA GLY A 58 -8.95 3.73 9.77
C GLY A 58 -10.30 4.09 10.39
N LEU A 59 -11.40 3.64 9.77
CA LEU A 59 -12.76 3.83 10.30
C LEU A 59 -13.17 2.69 11.23
N PHE A 60 -12.89 1.45 10.82
CA PHE A 60 -13.22 0.25 11.57
C PHE A 60 -11.91 -0.37 12.05
N LYS A 61 -11.70 -0.48 13.35
CA LYS A 61 -10.41 -0.82 13.96
C LYS A 61 -10.22 -2.34 14.15
N PHE A 62 -10.29 -3.11 13.08
CA PHE A 62 -10.19 -4.58 13.13
C PHE A 62 -8.80 -5.13 12.86
N ILE A 63 -8.05 -4.51 11.93
CA ILE A 63 -6.75 -5.02 11.49
C ILE A 63 -5.65 -4.33 12.28
N PRO A 64 -4.79 -5.09 13.01
CA PRO A 64 -3.64 -4.50 13.69
C PRO A 64 -2.64 -3.91 12.68
N MET A 65 -1.94 -2.86 13.08
CA MET A 65 -0.97 -2.19 12.19
C MET A 65 0.11 -3.15 11.65
N PRO A 66 0.67 -4.09 12.43
CA PRO A 66 1.63 -5.06 11.87
C PRO A 66 1.06 -5.90 10.75
N MET A 67 -0.21 -6.31 10.85
CA MET A 67 -0.88 -7.06 9.77
C MET A 67 -1.12 -6.18 8.55
N HIS A 68 -1.50 -4.92 8.75
CA HIS A 68 -1.65 -3.94 7.68
C HIS A 68 -0.33 -3.80 6.89
N LEU A 69 0.80 -3.65 7.60
CA LEU A 69 2.11 -3.56 6.97
C LEU A 69 2.47 -4.84 6.20
N ALA A 70 2.09 -6.01 6.71
CA ALA A 70 2.29 -7.27 5.99
C ALA A 70 1.47 -7.31 4.68
N LEU A 71 0.24 -6.80 4.71
CA LEU A 71 -0.61 -6.69 3.52
C LEU A 71 0.00 -5.74 2.49
N ASP A 72 0.52 -4.60 2.95
CA ASP A 72 1.20 -3.63 2.07
C ASP A 72 2.45 -4.23 1.42
N ALA A 73 3.25 -4.97 2.20
CA ALA A 73 4.44 -5.64 1.67
C ALA A 73 4.07 -6.68 0.61
N ALA A 74 3.04 -7.48 0.86
CA ALA A 74 2.54 -8.45 -0.10
C ALA A 74 2.00 -7.78 -1.37
N ASN A 75 1.24 -6.69 -1.20
CA ASN A 75 0.72 -5.87 -2.29
C ASN A 75 1.86 -5.32 -3.14
N GLY A 76 2.83 -4.70 -2.51
CA GLY A 76 3.99 -4.12 -3.19
C GLY A 76 4.80 -5.17 -3.94
N ALA A 77 5.02 -6.33 -3.33
CA ALA A 77 5.75 -7.44 -3.96
C ALA A 77 5.00 -7.97 -5.19
N LEU A 78 3.70 -8.18 -5.07
CA LEU A 78 2.86 -8.64 -6.18
C LEU A 78 2.85 -7.61 -7.32
N LEU A 79 2.66 -6.35 -7.00
CA LEU A 79 2.66 -5.27 -7.99
C LEU A 79 4.01 -5.18 -8.71
N ALA A 80 5.11 -5.19 -7.96
CA ALA A 80 6.46 -5.11 -8.53
C ALA A 80 6.77 -6.29 -9.46
N ALA A 81 6.34 -7.49 -9.10
CA ALA A 81 6.59 -8.71 -9.87
C ALA A 81 5.58 -8.91 -11.02
N SER A 82 4.45 -8.21 -10.99
CA SER A 82 3.32 -8.47 -11.89
C SER A 82 3.66 -8.42 -13.39
N PRO A 83 4.52 -7.50 -13.89
CA PRO A 83 4.84 -7.50 -15.32
C PRO A 83 5.37 -8.84 -15.83
N TRP A 84 6.18 -9.53 -15.01
CA TRP A 84 6.77 -10.82 -15.36
C TRP A 84 5.84 -11.97 -15.02
N LEU A 85 5.11 -11.90 -13.91
CA LEU A 85 4.16 -12.93 -13.50
C LEU A 85 3.01 -13.07 -14.49
N PHE A 86 2.51 -11.96 -15.03
CA PHE A 86 1.36 -11.95 -15.93
C PHE A 86 1.74 -11.68 -17.40
N GLY A 87 3.04 -11.61 -17.68
CA GLY A 87 3.54 -11.61 -19.05
C GLY A 87 3.38 -10.30 -19.82
N PHE A 88 3.28 -9.16 -19.14
CA PHE A 88 3.16 -7.86 -19.82
C PHE A 88 4.41 -6.97 -19.70
N ALA A 89 5.54 -7.52 -19.27
CA ALA A 89 6.75 -6.74 -19.03
C ALA A 89 7.30 -6.03 -20.27
N GLU A 90 7.10 -6.62 -21.46
CA GLU A 90 7.52 -6.01 -22.72
C GLU A 90 6.66 -4.80 -23.10
N GLU A 91 5.40 -4.78 -22.66
CA GLU A 91 4.50 -3.64 -22.90
C GLU A 91 4.72 -2.51 -21.90
N THR A 92 4.80 -2.88 -20.61
CA THR A 92 5.01 -1.92 -19.52
C THR A 92 5.55 -2.65 -18.30
N SER A 93 6.52 -2.07 -17.61
CA SER A 93 7.06 -2.64 -16.38
C SER A 93 7.41 -1.55 -15.37
N ALA A 94 7.88 -0.38 -15.83
CA ALA A 94 8.39 0.67 -14.94
C ALA A 94 7.37 1.18 -13.92
N PRO A 95 6.10 1.49 -14.27
CA PRO A 95 5.14 1.95 -13.27
C PRO A 95 4.85 0.91 -12.19
N HIS A 96 4.66 -0.35 -12.60
CA HIS A 96 4.35 -1.45 -11.67
C HIS A 96 5.53 -1.75 -10.75
N LEU A 97 6.72 -1.87 -11.32
CA LEU A 97 7.94 -2.12 -10.55
C LEU A 97 8.22 -0.94 -9.61
N GLY A 98 8.15 0.29 -10.12
CA GLY A 98 8.43 1.49 -9.34
C GLY A 98 7.48 1.68 -8.17
N LEU A 99 6.16 1.57 -8.41
CA LEU A 99 5.16 1.69 -7.35
C LEU A 99 5.23 0.56 -6.35
N GLY A 100 5.46 -0.68 -6.81
CA GLY A 100 5.60 -1.83 -5.93
C GLY A 100 6.80 -1.70 -5.00
N LEU A 101 7.94 -1.30 -5.53
CA LEU A 101 9.15 -1.06 -4.72
C LEU A 101 8.95 0.12 -3.76
N PHE A 102 8.24 1.17 -4.19
CA PHE A 102 7.90 2.29 -3.33
C PHE A 102 7.05 1.83 -2.13
N GLU A 103 6.03 1.01 -2.36
CA GLU A 103 5.20 0.46 -1.28
C GLU A 103 6.03 -0.37 -0.30
N ILE A 104 6.91 -1.23 -0.80
CA ILE A 104 7.79 -2.04 0.04
C ILE A 104 8.71 -1.15 0.89
N LEU A 105 9.29 -0.12 0.28
CA LEU A 105 10.19 0.81 0.97
C LEU A 105 9.45 1.59 2.05
N VAL A 106 8.27 2.12 1.75
CA VAL A 106 7.42 2.84 2.72
C VAL A 106 7.05 1.91 3.88
N THR A 107 6.65 0.68 3.58
CA THR A 107 6.28 -0.32 4.57
C THR A 107 7.45 -0.65 5.50
N ALA A 108 8.62 -0.90 4.93
CA ALA A 108 9.83 -1.21 5.71
C ALA A 108 10.28 -0.04 6.58
N SER A 109 9.94 1.19 6.18
CA SER A 109 10.33 2.42 6.88
C SER A 109 9.24 2.93 7.84
N SER A 110 8.08 2.29 7.91
CA SER A 110 6.94 2.76 8.70
C SER A 110 6.91 2.11 10.07
N LYS A 111 6.45 2.89 11.06
CA LYS A 111 6.25 2.40 12.42
C LYS A 111 5.08 1.43 12.48
N SER A 112 5.22 0.38 13.30
CA SER A 112 4.20 -0.64 13.48
C SER A 112 3.22 -0.33 14.62
N THR A 113 3.45 0.74 15.37
CA THR A 113 2.61 1.16 16.50
C THR A 113 2.02 2.52 16.20
N SER A 114 0.67 2.58 16.22
CA SER A 114 -0.06 3.83 16.04
C SER A 114 0.04 4.72 17.29
N SER A 115 0.23 6.02 17.08
CA SER A 115 0.21 7.02 18.16
C SER A 115 -1.19 7.18 18.78
N ARG A 116 -2.24 6.73 18.10
CA ARG A 116 -3.62 6.81 18.58
C ARG A 116 -3.86 6.02 19.87
N GLY A 117 -3.14 4.91 20.05
CA GLY A 117 -3.26 4.05 21.23
C GLY A 117 -2.27 4.36 22.34
N ALA A 118 -1.46 5.42 22.19
CA ALA A 118 -0.49 5.79 23.20
C ALA A 118 -1.18 6.50 24.37
N ASP A 119 -1.27 5.83 25.51
CA ASP A 119 -1.65 6.45 26.76
C ASP A 119 -0.51 7.37 27.20
N PRO A 120 -0.80 8.68 27.51
CA PRO A 120 0.25 9.61 27.93
C PRO A 120 1.03 9.16 29.17
N GLY A 121 0.53 8.20 29.93
CA GLY A 121 1.18 7.69 31.14
C GLY A 121 2.00 6.41 30.95
N THR A 122 2.01 5.79 29.77
CA THR A 122 2.78 4.57 29.54
C THR A 122 4.09 4.87 28.80
N PRO A 123 5.23 4.30 29.29
CA PRO A 123 6.47 4.43 28.56
C PRO A 123 6.31 3.80 27.17
N SER A 124 6.76 4.52 26.14
CA SER A 124 6.83 3.99 24.79
C SER A 124 7.69 2.72 24.78
N SER A 125 7.08 1.58 24.53
CA SER A 125 7.85 0.39 24.17
C SER A 125 8.39 0.62 22.76
N ALA A 126 9.65 0.93 22.70
CA ALA A 126 10.36 1.14 21.44
C ALA A 126 10.27 -0.06 20.51
#